data_95e1f4a4ff2dea8b4387a6a6c5b3fbb4
#
_entry.id   95e1f4a4ff2dea8b4387a6a6c5b3fbb4
#
_cell.length_a   1.000
_cell.length_b   1.000
_cell.length_c   1.000
_cell.angle_alpha   90.00
_cell.angle_beta   90.00
_cell.angle_gamma   90.00
#
_symmetry.space_group_name_H-M   'P 1'
#
loop_
_entity.id
_entity.type
_entity.pdbx_description
1 polymer ?
#
loop_
_entity_poly.entity_id
_entity_poly.type
_entity_poly.pdbx_seq_one_letter_code
_entity_poly.pdbx_strand_id
1 'polypeptide(L)'
;MIKKKTFHSTKYPDKFLNKHTFSWMTRYNVKLDGKEVVAIKNYQKTNLKIHLFIKKSDGEGKDYYYMGQVEPFDFIQTTIRSKDRDLPIVNIKYNFHIPVKDELYDYFENKI
;
A
#
# COMPACT_ATOMS: atom_id res chain seq x y z
N MET A 1 -13.82 -8.16 5.03
CA MET A 1 -12.79 -7.12 5.15
C MET A 1 -11.40 -7.71 4.93
N ILE A 2 -10.64 -7.08 4.09
CA ILE A 2 -9.26 -7.47 3.89
C ILE A 2 -8.38 -6.54 4.69
N LYS A 3 -7.62 -7.12 5.60
CA LYS A 3 -6.61 -6.37 6.27
C LYS A 3 -5.42 -6.31 5.32
N LYS A 4 -5.12 -5.15 4.83
CA LYS A 4 -3.97 -5.00 3.96
C LYS A 4 -2.73 -5.30 4.74
N LYS A 5 -1.87 -6.06 4.11
CA LYS A 5 -0.62 -6.29 4.76
C LYS A 5 0.14 -4.99 4.88
N THR A 6 0.87 -4.90 5.91
CA THR A 6 1.80 -3.83 6.08
C THR A 6 3.00 -4.12 5.20
N PHE A 7 3.83 -3.15 5.01
CA PHE A 7 4.99 -3.35 4.20
C PHE A 7 6.20 -2.77 4.91
N HIS A 8 7.34 -3.22 4.49
CA HIS A 8 8.59 -2.70 5.00
C HIS A 8 9.16 -1.75 3.97
N SER A 9 9.64 -0.65 4.42
CA SER A 9 10.00 0.46 3.56
C SER A 9 11.12 0.18 2.58
N THR A 10 11.91 -0.84 2.82
CA THR A 10 13.14 -1.01 2.08
C THR A 10 12.98 -1.72 0.75
N LYS A 11 11.98 -2.56 0.62
CA LYS A 11 11.86 -3.39 -0.57
C LYS A 11 10.92 -2.84 -1.61
N TYR A 12 9.91 -2.14 -1.19
CA TYR A 12 8.88 -1.64 -2.09
C TYR A 12 8.84 -0.15 -2.01
N PRO A 13 8.71 0.52 -3.14
CA PRO A 13 8.64 1.98 -3.14
C PRO A 13 7.25 2.48 -2.72
N ASP A 14 6.74 1.97 -1.62
CA ASP A 14 5.49 2.42 -1.07
C ASP A 14 5.68 3.79 -0.45
N LYS A 15 4.74 4.69 -0.71
CA LYS A 15 4.90 6.05 -0.23
C LYS A 15 3.60 6.81 -0.25
N PHE A 16 3.54 7.86 0.55
CA PHE A 16 2.49 8.84 0.45
C PHE A 16 2.73 9.69 -0.79
N LEU A 17 1.70 9.88 -1.60
CA LEU A 17 1.76 10.85 -2.67
C LEU A 17 1.37 12.22 -2.15
N ASN A 18 0.46 12.23 -1.17
CA ASN A 18 0.06 13.40 -0.41
C ASN A 18 -0.75 12.90 0.79
N LYS A 19 -1.39 13.79 1.53
CA LYS A 19 -2.16 13.38 2.70
C LYS A 19 -3.42 12.62 2.38
N HIS A 20 -3.82 12.61 1.11
CA HIS A 20 -5.05 11.94 0.66
C HIS A 20 -4.78 10.63 -0.06
N THR A 21 -3.57 10.40 -0.51
CA THR A 21 -3.28 9.33 -1.46
C THR A 21 -2.01 8.58 -1.11
N PHE A 22 -2.09 7.26 -1.18
CA PHE A 22 -0.96 6.39 -0.88
C PHE A 22 -0.71 5.45 -2.05
N SER A 23 0.55 5.29 -2.42
CA SER A 23 0.96 4.37 -3.48
C SER A 23 1.54 3.12 -2.85
N TRP A 24 0.98 1.97 -3.19
CA TRP A 24 1.34 0.69 -2.59
C TRP A 24 1.68 -0.31 -3.68
N MET A 25 2.71 -1.10 -3.42
CA MET A 25 3.10 -2.18 -4.32
C MET A 25 2.70 -3.52 -3.75
N THR A 26 2.22 -4.41 -4.62
CA THR A 26 1.94 -5.77 -4.20
C THR A 26 3.27 -6.49 -3.93
N ARG A 27 3.18 -7.70 -3.40
CA ARG A 27 4.36 -8.54 -3.31
C ARG A 27 4.80 -8.98 -4.70
N TYR A 28 5.94 -9.65 -4.76
CA TYR A 28 6.50 -10.12 -6.03
C TYR A 28 5.60 -11.13 -6.71
N ASN A 29 5.72 -11.20 -8.03
CA ASN A 29 5.01 -12.17 -8.86
C ASN A 29 3.50 -12.01 -8.80
N VAL A 30 3.04 -10.78 -8.77
CA VAL A 30 1.61 -10.48 -8.80
C VAL A 30 1.29 -9.73 -10.07
N LYS A 31 0.23 -10.17 -10.75
CA LYS A 31 -0.24 -9.57 -11.98
C LYS A 31 -1.63 -9.01 -11.79
N LEU A 32 -2.07 -8.22 -12.77
CA LEU A 32 -3.38 -7.57 -12.69
C LEU A 32 -4.53 -8.56 -12.53
N ASP A 33 -4.38 -9.77 -13.03
CA ASP A 33 -5.39 -10.80 -12.90
C ASP A 33 -5.21 -11.69 -11.68
N GLY A 34 -4.26 -11.36 -10.81
CA GLY A 34 -4.06 -12.10 -9.57
C GLY A 34 -5.26 -11.98 -8.66
N LYS A 35 -5.47 -13.01 -7.85
CA LYS A 35 -6.65 -13.09 -6.98
C LYS A 35 -6.78 -11.88 -6.06
N GLU A 36 -5.67 -11.48 -5.45
CA GLU A 36 -5.68 -10.37 -4.52
C GLU A 36 -6.04 -9.06 -5.23
N VAL A 37 -5.45 -8.84 -6.41
CA VAL A 37 -5.70 -7.62 -7.16
C VAL A 37 -7.15 -7.57 -7.62
N VAL A 38 -7.66 -8.70 -8.12
CA VAL A 38 -9.05 -8.76 -8.57
C VAL A 38 -10.01 -8.51 -7.42
N ALA A 39 -9.72 -9.07 -6.24
CA ALA A 39 -10.54 -8.85 -5.07
C ALA A 39 -10.58 -7.37 -4.69
N ILE A 40 -9.42 -6.72 -4.73
CA ILE A 40 -9.34 -5.30 -4.41
C ILE A 40 -10.08 -4.46 -5.45
N LYS A 41 -9.93 -4.81 -6.72
CA LYS A 41 -10.62 -4.10 -7.79
C LYS A 41 -12.14 -4.17 -7.65
N ASN A 42 -12.64 -5.31 -7.19
CA ASN A 42 -14.06 -5.56 -7.08
C ASN A 42 -14.62 -5.23 -5.71
N TYR A 43 -13.93 -4.41 -4.95
CA TYR A 43 -14.27 -4.18 -3.55
C TYR A 43 -15.70 -3.67 -3.38
N GLN A 44 -16.20 -2.87 -4.31
CA GLN A 44 -17.56 -2.36 -4.22
C GLN A 44 -18.59 -3.45 -4.44
N LYS A 45 -18.34 -4.33 -5.40
CA LYS A 45 -19.29 -5.38 -5.74
C LYS A 45 -19.46 -6.38 -4.59
N THR A 46 -18.38 -6.63 -3.89
CA THR A 46 -18.37 -7.60 -2.80
C THR A 46 -18.53 -6.98 -1.43
N ASN A 47 -18.69 -5.65 -1.39
CA ASN A 47 -18.78 -4.91 -0.12
C ASN A 47 -17.56 -5.11 0.75
N LEU A 48 -16.39 -5.20 0.12
CA LEU A 48 -15.14 -5.39 0.82
C LEU A 48 -14.63 -4.06 1.37
N LYS A 49 -14.17 -4.06 2.60
CA LYS A 49 -13.55 -2.90 3.22
C LYS A 49 -12.06 -3.11 3.29
N ILE A 50 -11.31 -2.12 2.87
CA ILE A 50 -9.85 -2.20 2.83
C ILE A 50 -9.29 -1.24 3.85
N HIS A 51 -8.45 -1.76 4.74
CA HIS A 51 -7.82 -0.96 5.80
C HIS A 51 -6.33 -0.98 5.62
N LEU A 52 -5.70 0.17 5.76
CA LEU A 52 -4.27 0.31 5.55
C LEU A 52 -3.54 0.42 6.88
N PHE A 53 -2.52 -0.42 7.04
CA PHE A 53 -1.60 -0.38 8.17
C PHE A 53 -0.20 -0.20 7.62
N ILE A 54 0.56 0.71 8.17
CA ILE A 54 1.92 0.90 7.73
C ILE A 54 2.87 0.92 8.91
N LYS A 55 4.13 0.69 8.62
CA LYS A 55 5.20 0.68 9.58
C LYS A 55 6.27 1.60 9.03
N LYS A 56 6.75 2.52 9.86
CA LYS A 56 7.70 3.51 9.38
C LYS A 56 9.00 2.88 8.93
N SER A 57 9.52 1.96 9.71
CA SER A 57 10.75 1.27 9.38
C SER A 57 10.81 -0.04 10.16
N ASP A 58 11.66 -0.94 9.69
CA ASP A 58 11.84 -2.20 10.37
C ASP A 58 12.45 -2.03 11.77
N GLY A 59 13.15 -0.94 11.98
CA GLY A 59 13.79 -0.70 13.26
C GLY A 59 12.86 -0.25 14.36
N GLU A 60 11.60 0.02 14.05
CA GLU A 60 10.64 0.50 15.03
C GLU A 60 9.97 -0.61 15.83
N GLY A 61 10.41 -1.83 15.69
CA GLY A 61 9.77 -2.93 16.37
C GLY A 61 8.61 -3.47 15.59
N LYS A 62 7.59 -3.96 16.27
CA LYS A 62 6.49 -4.65 15.62
C LYS A 62 5.23 -3.82 15.48
N ASP A 63 5.25 -2.60 15.91
CA ASP A 63 4.05 -1.78 15.91
C ASP A 63 3.76 -1.24 14.53
N TYR A 64 2.49 -1.26 14.19
CA TYR A 64 1.99 -0.71 12.94
C TYR A 64 1.05 0.42 13.23
N TYR A 65 0.98 1.37 12.31
CA TYR A 65 0.07 2.49 12.42
C TYR A 65 -1.14 2.25 11.55
N TYR A 66 -2.31 2.32 12.15
CA TYR A 66 -3.56 2.17 11.42
C TYR A 66 -3.89 3.49 10.72
N MET A 67 -3.97 3.44 9.41
CA MET A 67 -4.18 4.63 8.60
C MET A 67 -5.63 4.83 8.18
N GLY A 68 -6.51 3.93 8.59
CA GLY A 68 -7.91 4.06 8.27
C GLY A 68 -8.30 3.27 7.04
N GLN A 69 -9.53 3.47 6.64
CA GLN A 69 -10.07 2.80 5.47
C GLN A 69 -9.66 3.54 4.21
N VAL A 70 -9.39 2.77 3.16
CA VAL A 70 -8.93 3.32 1.88
C VAL A 70 -9.73 2.71 0.75
N GLU A 71 -9.71 3.38 -0.40
CA GLU A 71 -10.33 2.89 -1.63
C GLU A 71 -9.32 2.95 -2.76
N PRO A 72 -9.18 1.87 -3.52
CA PRO A 72 -8.26 1.87 -4.65
C PRO A 72 -8.85 2.66 -5.82
N PHE A 73 -7.98 3.30 -6.58
CA PHE A 73 -8.46 4.02 -7.76
C PHE A 73 -7.55 3.86 -8.98
N ASP A 74 -6.40 3.24 -8.83
CA ASP A 74 -5.49 3.09 -9.97
C ASP A 74 -4.69 1.81 -9.79
N PHE A 75 -4.59 1.04 -10.88
CA PHE A 75 -3.90 -0.26 -10.88
C PHE A 75 -2.97 -0.31 -12.08
N ILE A 76 -1.69 -0.39 -11.83
CA ILE A 76 -0.70 -0.39 -12.89
C ILE A 76 0.21 -1.61 -12.74
N GLN A 77 0.27 -2.42 -13.79
CA GLN A 77 1.22 -3.52 -13.84
C GLN A 77 2.60 -2.96 -14.11
N THR A 78 3.56 -3.36 -13.30
CA THR A 78 4.93 -2.95 -13.48
C THR A 78 5.85 -4.06 -13.03
N THR A 79 7.12 -3.79 -12.92
CA THR A 79 8.10 -4.76 -12.45
C THR A 79 8.99 -4.11 -11.41
N ILE A 80 9.63 -4.96 -10.63
CA ILE A 80 10.64 -4.51 -9.68
C ILE A 80 11.86 -5.40 -9.86
N ARG A 81 13.03 -4.79 -9.82
CA ARG A 81 14.28 -5.51 -9.96
C ARG A 81 14.61 -6.22 -8.66
N SER A 82 14.81 -7.51 -8.73
CA SER A 82 15.21 -8.30 -7.59
C SER A 82 16.35 -9.20 -8.02
N LYS A 83 17.53 -8.94 -7.48
CA LYS A 83 18.75 -9.60 -7.90
C LYS A 83 18.93 -9.40 -9.40
N ASP A 84 18.90 -10.45 -10.19
CA ASP A 84 19.14 -10.33 -11.64
C ASP A 84 17.87 -10.40 -12.46
N ARG A 85 16.72 -10.29 -11.83
CA ARG A 85 15.46 -10.53 -12.51
C ARG A 85 14.48 -9.40 -12.28
N ASP A 86 13.68 -9.15 -13.29
CA ASP A 86 12.53 -8.26 -13.15
C ASP A 86 11.33 -9.12 -12.79
N LEU A 87 10.70 -8.80 -11.68
CA LEU A 87 9.55 -9.54 -11.19
C LEU A 87 8.30 -8.69 -11.31
N PRO A 88 7.18 -9.29 -11.74
CA PRO A 88 5.96 -8.52 -11.89
C PRO A 88 5.38 -8.13 -10.53
N ILE A 89 4.95 -6.91 -10.44
CA ILE A 89 4.20 -6.39 -9.30
C ILE A 89 3.12 -5.46 -9.83
N VAL A 90 2.16 -5.16 -8.99
CA VAL A 90 1.11 -4.21 -9.34
C VAL A 90 1.19 -3.05 -8.39
N ASN A 91 1.21 -1.85 -8.95
CA ASN A 91 1.10 -0.64 -8.15
C ASN A 91 -0.36 -0.28 -8.02
N ILE A 92 -0.81 -0.12 -6.79
CA ILE A 92 -2.18 0.26 -6.50
C ILE A 92 -2.15 1.58 -5.74
N LYS A 93 -2.90 2.55 -6.23
CA LYS A 93 -3.04 3.82 -5.54
C LYS A 93 -4.35 3.83 -4.80
N TYR A 94 -4.28 4.29 -3.56
CA TYR A 94 -5.43 4.33 -2.67
C TYR A 94 -5.71 5.74 -2.22
N ASN A 95 -6.99 6.07 -2.11
CA ASN A 95 -7.43 7.29 -1.45
C ASN A 95 -7.82 6.97 -0.02
N PHE A 96 -7.41 7.81 0.92
CA PHE A 96 -7.83 7.68 2.31
C PHE A 96 -9.25 8.22 2.44
N HIS A 97 -10.09 7.52 3.20
CA HIS A 97 -11.40 8.04 3.53
C HIS A 97 -11.28 9.33 4.35
N ILE A 98 -10.33 9.35 5.26
CA ILE A 98 -10.05 10.51 6.08
C ILE A 98 -8.59 10.88 5.85
N PRO A 99 -8.30 12.10 5.43
CA PRO A 99 -6.92 12.50 5.18
C PRO A 99 -6.04 12.28 6.39
N VAL A 100 -4.78 11.97 6.14
CA VAL A 100 -3.81 11.72 7.20
C VAL A 100 -3.56 13.01 7.96
N LYS A 101 -3.53 12.92 9.28
CA LYS A 101 -3.26 14.09 10.12
C LYS A 101 -1.87 14.63 9.87
N ASP A 102 -1.72 15.95 9.98
CA ASP A 102 -0.46 16.60 9.68
C ASP A 102 0.71 16.02 10.48
N GLU A 103 0.51 15.81 11.76
CA GLU A 103 1.58 15.31 12.61
C GLU A 103 2.03 13.91 12.18
N LEU A 104 1.07 13.07 11.83
CA LEU A 104 1.38 11.71 11.43
C LEU A 104 2.04 11.69 10.05
N TYR A 105 1.53 12.51 9.15
CA TYR A 105 2.11 12.63 7.82
C TYR A 105 3.56 13.10 7.91
N ASP A 106 3.81 14.12 8.71
CA ASP A 106 5.16 14.63 8.91
C ASP A 106 6.07 13.58 9.52
N TYR A 107 5.54 12.81 10.45
CA TYR A 107 6.32 11.74 11.06
C TYR A 107 6.79 10.73 10.02
N PHE A 108 5.92 10.32 9.10
CA PHE A 108 6.31 9.35 8.10
C PHE A 108 7.20 9.93 7.02
N GLU A 109 7.01 11.20 6.67
CA GLU A 109 7.80 11.84 5.63
C GLU A 109 9.13 12.34 6.13
N ASN A 110 9.25 12.56 7.41
CA ASN A 110 10.47 13.08 8.00
C ASN A 110 11.42 11.92 8.29
N LYS A 111 12.60 11.97 7.72
CA LYS A 111 13.55 10.87 7.80
C LYS A 111 14.48 10.95 8.99
N ILE A 112 14.22 11.80 9.88
CA ILE A 112 15.07 11.94 11.05
C ILE A 112 15.03 10.69 11.89
#